data_3aca92a1ed7e07f0ba2368a6c3ca586e
#
_entry.id   3aca92a1ed7e07f0ba2368a6c3ca586e
#
_cell.length_a   1.000
_cell.length_b   1.000
_cell.length_c   1.000
_cell.angle_alpha   90.00
_cell.angle_beta   90.00
_cell.angle_gamma   90.00
#
_symmetry.space_group_name_H-M   'P 1'
#
loop_
_entity.id
_entity.type
_entity.pdbx_description
1 polymer ?
#
loop_
_entity_poly.entity_id
_entity_poly.type
_entity_poly.pdbx_seq_one_letter_code
_entity_poly.pdbx_strand_id
1 'polypeptide(L)'
;APELDDDNQKIDEFDDTPNNFGRIAAATVRQVLSQRLRDAEDASVLGEFKDREGTLASGVIQQGNNPRMVQVDLGTIEAVLPANEQVPGEQYPHGTRIRAYLLEARRGQKGPSIVLSRSHPNLVLRLFEHEVPEIADGSVKINSIAREAGHRSKIAVSATNPSINAKGACIGDMGARVRAVAAEL
;
A
#
# COMPACT_ATOMS: atom_id res chain seq x y z
N ALA A 1 39.17 -20.05 9.04
CA ALA A 1 38.88 -19.25 10.23
C ALA A 1 40.22 -18.81 10.85
N PRO A 2 40.34 -17.58 11.37
CA PRO A 2 41.55 -17.16 12.03
C PRO A 2 41.73 -17.96 13.32
N GLU A 3 42.96 -18.44 13.53
CA GLU A 3 43.39 -19.03 14.79
C GLU A 3 43.77 -17.92 15.73
N LEU A 4 43.23 -17.89 16.94
CA LEU A 4 43.43 -16.86 17.95
C LEU A 4 44.24 -17.45 19.12
N ASP A 5 45.16 -16.66 19.69
CA ASP A 5 45.84 -17.03 20.92
C ASP A 5 44.99 -16.73 22.18
N ASP A 6 45.50 -17.07 23.36
CA ASP A 6 44.85 -16.86 24.65
C ASP A 6 44.55 -15.36 24.94
N ASP A 7 45.23 -14.43 24.26
CA ASP A 7 45.03 -12.98 24.35
C ASP A 7 44.09 -12.45 23.24
N ASN A 8 43.42 -13.36 22.49
CA ASN A 8 42.52 -13.06 21.40
C ASN A 8 43.20 -12.31 20.21
N GLN A 9 44.52 -12.49 20.04
CA GLN A 9 45.28 -11.97 18.92
C GLN A 9 45.33 -12.99 17.78
N LYS A 10 45.26 -12.51 16.53
CA LYS A 10 45.31 -13.34 15.35
C LYS A 10 46.74 -13.93 15.19
N ILE A 11 46.86 -15.27 15.36
CA ILE A 11 48.12 -15.97 15.25
C ILE A 11 48.42 -16.31 13.79
N ASP A 12 47.44 -16.88 13.09
CA ASP A 12 47.60 -17.25 11.70
C ASP A 12 46.23 -17.24 10.96
N GLU A 13 46.29 -17.22 9.65
CA GLU A 13 45.13 -17.26 8.78
C GLU A 13 45.31 -18.42 7.82
N PHE A 14 44.57 -19.50 8.06
CA PHE A 14 44.59 -20.64 7.16
C PHE A 14 43.31 -20.70 6.32
N ASP A 15 43.47 -21.14 5.09
CA ASP A 15 42.33 -21.35 4.19
C ASP A 15 41.66 -22.70 4.51
N ASP A 16 40.56 -22.59 5.26
CA ASP A 16 39.66 -23.71 5.63
C ASP A 16 38.66 -24.00 4.52
N THR A 17 38.89 -23.52 3.32
CA THR A 17 38.00 -23.75 2.20
C THR A 17 38.00 -25.25 1.84
N PRO A 18 36.85 -25.96 1.93
CA PRO A 18 36.80 -27.39 1.60
C PRO A 18 37.20 -27.61 0.14
N ASN A 19 38.12 -28.54 -0.09
CA ASN A 19 38.63 -28.89 -1.43
C ASN A 19 37.54 -29.44 -2.38
N ASN A 20 36.32 -29.65 -1.89
CA ASN A 20 35.19 -30.24 -2.61
C ASN A 20 34.04 -29.21 -2.80
N PHE A 21 34.37 -27.99 -3.23
CA PHE A 21 33.35 -27.06 -3.72
C PHE A 21 32.83 -27.52 -5.09
N GLY A 22 32.07 -28.63 -5.08
CA GLY A 22 31.44 -29.18 -6.27
C GLY A 22 30.28 -28.28 -6.77
N ARG A 23 29.85 -28.53 -8.01
CA ARG A 23 28.73 -27.81 -8.67
C ARG A 23 27.48 -27.71 -7.78
N ILE A 24 27.22 -28.71 -6.95
CA ILE A 24 26.06 -28.77 -6.04
C ILE A 24 26.20 -27.70 -4.94
N ALA A 25 27.36 -27.58 -4.32
CA ALA A 25 27.61 -26.57 -3.30
C ALA A 25 27.50 -25.16 -3.87
N ALA A 26 28.07 -24.90 -5.05
CA ALA A 26 27.99 -23.63 -5.73
C ALA A 26 26.53 -23.28 -6.13
N ALA A 27 25.76 -24.25 -6.58
CA ALA A 27 24.33 -24.07 -6.88
C ALA A 27 23.52 -23.76 -5.62
N THR A 28 23.78 -24.46 -4.52
CA THR A 28 23.12 -24.24 -3.23
C THR A 28 23.43 -22.85 -2.67
N VAL A 29 24.69 -22.45 -2.68
CA VAL A 29 25.10 -21.11 -2.24
C VAL A 29 24.41 -20.01 -3.06
N ARG A 30 24.38 -20.15 -4.39
CA ARG A 30 23.68 -19.21 -5.27
C ARG A 30 22.20 -19.13 -4.96
N GLN A 31 21.55 -20.28 -4.74
CA GLN A 31 20.14 -20.34 -4.39
C GLN A 31 19.87 -19.65 -3.04
N VAL A 32 20.69 -19.93 -2.02
CA VAL A 32 20.55 -19.32 -0.70
C VAL A 32 20.77 -17.81 -0.77
N LEU A 33 21.79 -17.35 -1.48
CA LEU A 33 22.04 -15.93 -1.66
C LEU A 33 20.91 -15.22 -2.39
N SER A 34 20.41 -15.82 -3.49
CA SER A 34 19.25 -15.27 -4.22
C SER A 34 18.00 -15.20 -3.37
N GLN A 35 17.77 -16.21 -2.51
CA GLN A 35 16.63 -16.20 -1.59
C GLN A 35 16.79 -15.12 -0.52
N ARG A 36 17.96 -14.97 0.07
CA ARG A 36 18.22 -13.94 1.08
C ARG A 36 18.09 -12.54 0.51
N LEU A 37 18.54 -12.32 -0.72
CA LEU A 37 18.37 -11.04 -1.39
C LEU A 37 16.89 -10.72 -1.60
N ARG A 38 16.10 -11.66 -2.12
CA ARG A 38 14.65 -11.50 -2.26
C ARG A 38 13.97 -11.23 -0.92
N ASP A 39 14.31 -11.97 0.12
CA ASP A 39 13.74 -11.77 1.46
C ASP A 39 14.04 -10.35 2.00
N ALA A 40 15.21 -9.79 1.70
CA ALA A 40 15.59 -8.44 2.08
C ALA A 40 14.83 -7.37 1.26
N GLU A 41 14.70 -7.57 -0.06
CA GLU A 41 13.91 -6.71 -0.94
C GLU A 41 12.43 -6.71 -0.51
N ASP A 42 11.85 -7.87 -0.29
CA ASP A 42 10.48 -8.06 0.18
C ASP A 42 10.23 -7.36 1.53
N ALA A 43 11.19 -7.46 2.46
CA ALA A 43 11.09 -6.80 3.76
C ALA A 43 11.14 -5.28 3.64
N SER A 44 11.96 -4.75 2.74
CA SER A 44 12.07 -3.31 2.48
C SER A 44 10.78 -2.76 1.89
N VAL A 45 10.25 -3.42 0.86
CA VAL A 45 8.97 -3.03 0.22
C VAL A 45 7.81 -3.14 1.21
N LEU A 46 7.75 -4.23 1.98
CA LEU A 46 6.71 -4.40 3.00
C LEU A 46 6.77 -3.29 4.05
N GLY A 47 7.96 -2.88 4.50
CA GLY A 47 8.16 -1.78 5.43
C GLY A 47 7.60 -0.46 4.88
N GLU A 48 7.96 -0.10 3.65
CA GLU A 48 7.46 1.10 2.98
C GLU A 48 5.93 1.15 2.92
N PHE A 49 5.30 0.05 2.49
CA PHE A 49 3.84 0.00 2.37
C PHE A 49 3.13 -0.10 3.72
N LYS A 50 3.76 -0.68 4.73
CA LYS A 50 3.21 -0.73 6.08
C LYS A 50 3.11 0.66 6.71
N ASP A 51 4.09 1.52 6.49
CA ASP A 51 4.06 2.92 6.93
C ASP A 51 3.01 3.76 6.17
N ARG A 52 2.57 3.26 5.02
CA ARG A 52 1.53 3.88 4.17
C ARG A 52 0.15 3.28 4.37
N GLU A 53 -0.03 2.31 5.27
CA GLU A 53 -1.37 1.81 5.62
C GLU A 53 -2.29 2.95 6.01
N GLY A 54 -3.53 2.89 5.58
CA GLY A 54 -4.48 3.95 5.84
C GLY A 54 -4.37 5.17 4.92
N THR A 55 -3.52 5.17 3.91
CA THR A 55 -3.41 6.25 2.92
C THR A 55 -4.10 5.92 1.61
N LEU A 56 -4.17 6.92 0.72
CA LEU A 56 -4.66 6.75 -0.64
C LEU A 56 -3.55 6.18 -1.52
N ALA A 57 -3.83 5.09 -2.20
CA ALA A 57 -2.97 4.50 -3.22
C ALA A 57 -3.60 4.67 -4.60
N SER A 58 -2.78 4.98 -5.59
CA SER A 58 -3.18 5.08 -7.00
C SER A 58 -2.45 4.02 -7.80
N GLY A 59 -3.17 3.29 -8.63
CA GLY A 59 -2.59 2.23 -9.45
C GLY A 59 -3.36 2.00 -10.74
N VAL A 60 -2.86 1.06 -11.55
CA VAL A 60 -3.45 0.66 -12.83
C VAL A 60 -3.93 -0.77 -12.71
N ILE A 61 -5.18 -1.01 -13.09
CA ILE A 61 -5.79 -2.34 -13.08
C ILE A 61 -5.08 -3.23 -14.09
N GLN A 62 -4.59 -4.39 -13.63
CA GLN A 62 -3.98 -5.41 -14.44
C GLN A 62 -4.97 -6.52 -14.80
N GLN A 63 -4.70 -7.19 -15.92
CA GLN A 63 -5.50 -8.33 -16.32
C GLN A 63 -5.16 -9.54 -15.45
N GLY A 64 -6.10 -9.93 -14.59
CA GLY A 64 -5.97 -11.10 -13.72
C GLY A 64 -6.81 -12.28 -14.24
N ASN A 65 -6.39 -13.50 -13.88
CA ASN A 65 -7.13 -14.72 -14.22
C ASN A 65 -8.40 -14.92 -13.38
N ASN A 66 -8.57 -14.13 -12.31
CA ASN A 66 -9.66 -14.27 -11.36
C ASN A 66 -10.40 -12.95 -11.17
N PRO A 67 -11.66 -12.83 -11.63
CA PRO A 67 -12.45 -11.61 -11.46
C PRO A 67 -12.80 -11.28 -9.99
N ARG A 68 -12.65 -12.26 -9.09
CA ARG A 68 -12.83 -12.05 -7.64
C ARG A 68 -11.62 -11.39 -6.97
N MET A 69 -10.49 -11.30 -7.66
CA MET A 69 -9.26 -10.72 -7.16
C MET A 69 -8.68 -9.83 -8.23
N VAL A 70 -9.07 -8.56 -8.22
CA VAL A 70 -8.52 -7.57 -9.15
C VAL A 70 -7.10 -7.24 -8.75
N GLN A 71 -6.16 -7.36 -9.68
CA GLN A 71 -4.77 -6.96 -9.50
C GLN A 71 -4.60 -5.50 -9.90
N VAL A 72 -3.89 -4.76 -9.08
CA VAL A 72 -3.62 -3.34 -9.28
C VAL A 72 -2.12 -3.10 -9.19
N ASP A 73 -1.53 -2.63 -10.26
CA ASP A 73 -0.12 -2.26 -10.29
C ASP A 73 0.06 -0.87 -9.66
N LEU A 74 0.82 -0.81 -8.57
CA LEU A 74 1.17 0.43 -7.88
C LEU A 74 2.52 1.01 -8.37
N GLY A 75 3.15 0.38 -9.37
CA GLY A 75 4.44 0.75 -9.94
C GLY A 75 5.61 -0.03 -9.35
N THR A 76 5.70 -0.13 -8.05
CA THR A 76 6.76 -0.88 -7.34
C THR A 76 6.34 -2.30 -6.99
N ILE A 77 5.05 -2.52 -6.80
CA ILE A 77 4.47 -3.81 -6.42
C ILE A 77 3.04 -3.95 -6.95
N GLU A 78 2.61 -5.19 -7.15
CA GLU A 78 1.23 -5.53 -7.42
C GLU A 78 0.43 -5.64 -6.11
N ALA A 79 -0.67 -4.90 -6.05
CA ALA A 79 -1.63 -4.97 -4.97
C ALA A 79 -2.88 -5.75 -5.39
N VAL A 80 -3.64 -6.20 -4.40
CA VAL A 80 -4.85 -7.00 -4.61
C VAL A 80 -6.06 -6.25 -4.08
N LEU A 81 -7.12 -6.18 -4.89
CA LEU A 81 -8.43 -5.71 -4.51
C LEU A 81 -9.40 -6.91 -4.47
N PRO A 82 -9.59 -7.54 -3.30
CA PRO A 82 -10.42 -8.72 -3.16
C PRO A 82 -11.92 -8.38 -3.28
N ALA A 83 -12.74 -9.36 -3.61
CA ALA A 83 -14.18 -9.17 -3.91
C ALA A 83 -14.97 -8.49 -2.78
N ASN A 84 -14.63 -8.75 -1.52
CA ASN A 84 -15.25 -8.12 -0.35
C ASN A 84 -14.90 -6.64 -0.19
N GLU A 85 -13.83 -6.18 -0.83
CA GLU A 85 -13.36 -4.79 -0.81
C GLU A 85 -13.70 -4.04 -2.11
N GLN A 86 -14.30 -4.71 -3.09
CA GLN A 86 -14.81 -4.11 -4.30
C GLN A 86 -16.16 -3.41 -4.05
N VAL A 87 -16.48 -2.44 -4.90
CA VAL A 87 -17.78 -1.76 -4.86
C VAL A 87 -18.77 -2.54 -5.71
N PRO A 88 -19.96 -2.87 -5.20
CA PRO A 88 -20.99 -3.54 -5.99
C PRO A 88 -21.37 -2.73 -7.23
N GLY A 89 -21.31 -3.36 -8.40
CA GLY A 89 -21.63 -2.72 -9.68
C GLY A 89 -20.50 -1.94 -10.35
N GLU A 90 -19.41 -1.68 -9.66
CA GLU A 90 -18.22 -1.07 -10.24
C GLU A 90 -17.47 -2.07 -11.14
N GLN A 91 -17.02 -1.60 -12.29
CA GLN A 91 -16.24 -2.42 -13.20
C GLN A 91 -14.76 -2.02 -13.18
N TYR A 92 -13.90 -3.02 -13.24
CA TYR A 92 -12.45 -2.86 -13.15
C TYR A 92 -11.77 -3.30 -14.46
N PRO A 93 -11.95 -2.55 -15.57
CA PRO A 93 -11.35 -2.92 -16.85
C PRO A 93 -9.82 -2.73 -16.79
N HIS A 94 -9.13 -3.64 -17.47
CA HIS A 94 -7.67 -3.58 -17.61
C HIS A 94 -7.20 -2.23 -18.17
N GLY A 95 -6.11 -1.72 -17.64
CA GLY A 95 -5.50 -0.45 -18.05
C GLY A 95 -6.14 0.79 -17.43
N THR A 96 -7.24 0.65 -16.70
CA THR A 96 -7.87 1.79 -16.01
C THR A 96 -7.09 2.15 -14.75
N ARG A 97 -6.87 3.45 -14.56
CA ARG A 97 -6.30 3.97 -13.33
C ARG A 97 -7.37 4.10 -12.27
N ILE A 98 -7.11 3.59 -11.07
CA ILE A 98 -7.99 3.72 -9.91
C ILE A 98 -7.24 4.27 -8.72
N ARG A 99 -7.98 4.92 -7.82
CA ARG A 99 -7.55 5.26 -6.47
C ARG A 99 -8.24 4.35 -5.48
N ALA A 100 -7.49 3.82 -4.53
CA ALA A 100 -8.02 2.92 -3.51
C ALA A 100 -7.40 3.23 -2.14
N TYR A 101 -8.09 2.83 -1.09
CA TYR A 101 -7.58 2.89 0.27
C TYR A 101 -6.64 1.71 0.52
N LEU A 102 -5.42 1.97 0.98
CA LEU A 102 -4.48 0.94 1.36
C LEU A 102 -4.91 0.39 2.72
N LEU A 103 -5.51 -0.80 2.68
CA LEU A 103 -6.13 -1.41 3.86
C LEU A 103 -5.09 -2.09 4.76
N GLU A 104 -4.22 -2.89 4.17
CA GLU A 104 -3.25 -3.71 4.88
C GLU A 104 -2.05 -4.05 3.99
N ALA A 105 -0.86 -4.03 4.57
CA ALA A 105 0.36 -4.59 4.00
C ALA A 105 0.85 -5.76 4.86
N ARG A 106 0.86 -6.97 4.30
CA ARG A 106 1.24 -8.19 5.01
C ARG A 106 2.19 -9.07 4.21
N ARG A 107 2.89 -9.95 4.89
CA ARG A 107 3.70 -10.98 4.24
C ARG A 107 2.79 -12.10 3.73
N GLY A 108 2.72 -12.26 2.43
CA GLY A 108 2.03 -13.36 1.77
C GLY A 108 2.92 -14.59 1.56
N GLN A 109 2.38 -15.63 0.93
CA GLN A 109 3.13 -16.86 0.65
C GLN A 109 4.24 -16.69 -0.40
N LYS A 110 4.10 -15.71 -1.29
CA LYS A 110 5.01 -15.47 -2.43
C LYS A 110 5.71 -14.11 -2.36
N GLY A 111 5.76 -13.50 -1.17
CA GLY A 111 6.30 -12.16 -0.98
C GLY A 111 5.29 -11.19 -0.37
N PRO A 112 5.53 -9.87 -0.40
CA PRO A 112 4.63 -8.87 0.13
C PRO A 112 3.26 -8.92 -0.54
N SER A 113 2.20 -8.76 0.23
CA SER A 113 0.82 -8.73 -0.23
C SER A 113 0.16 -7.45 0.27
N ILE A 114 -0.13 -6.55 -0.64
CA ILE A 114 -0.79 -5.28 -0.38
C ILE A 114 -2.27 -5.43 -0.69
N VAL A 115 -3.12 -5.16 0.29
CA VAL A 115 -4.58 -5.25 0.16
C VAL A 115 -5.14 -3.85 0.04
N LEU A 116 -5.91 -3.64 -1.03
CA LEU A 116 -6.62 -2.39 -1.30
C LEU A 116 -8.11 -2.54 -1.02
N SER A 117 -8.75 -1.43 -0.68
CA SER A 117 -10.19 -1.35 -0.53
C SER A 117 -10.77 -0.17 -1.30
N ARG A 118 -11.89 -0.43 -1.98
CA ARG A 118 -12.74 0.58 -2.61
C ARG A 118 -14.05 0.78 -1.83
N SER A 119 -14.42 -0.18 -0.98
CA SER A 119 -15.64 -0.14 -0.17
C SER A 119 -15.45 0.56 1.19
N HIS A 120 -14.23 0.65 1.70
CA HIS A 120 -13.94 1.18 3.03
C HIS A 120 -14.33 2.66 3.18
N PRO A 121 -14.99 3.07 4.30
CA PRO A 121 -15.39 4.47 4.52
C PRO A 121 -14.23 5.46 4.49
N ASN A 122 -13.06 5.06 4.96
CA ASN A 122 -11.88 5.92 4.97
C ASN A 122 -11.35 6.26 3.56
N LEU A 123 -11.77 5.56 2.51
CA LEU A 123 -11.49 6.01 1.14
C LEU A 123 -12.07 7.41 0.90
N VAL A 124 -13.32 7.62 1.33
CA VAL A 124 -13.98 8.94 1.20
C VAL A 124 -13.22 10.00 1.99
N LEU A 125 -12.79 9.68 3.22
CA LEU A 125 -11.98 10.59 4.04
C LEU A 125 -10.70 11.01 3.31
N ARG A 126 -9.95 10.05 2.79
CA ARG A 126 -8.68 10.32 2.09
C ARG A 126 -8.87 11.07 0.77
N LEU A 127 -9.96 10.82 0.06
CA LEU A 127 -10.30 11.59 -1.13
C LEU A 127 -10.63 13.04 -0.79
N PHE A 128 -11.38 13.29 0.28
CA PHE A 128 -11.64 14.66 0.75
C PHE A 128 -10.38 15.36 1.24
N GLU A 129 -9.50 14.67 1.96
CA GLU A 129 -8.19 15.22 2.37
C GLU A 129 -7.33 15.61 1.15
N HIS A 130 -7.43 14.85 0.06
CA HIS A 130 -6.72 15.14 -1.18
C HIS A 130 -7.29 16.34 -1.93
N GLU A 131 -8.62 16.47 -1.98
CA GLU A 131 -9.31 17.50 -2.78
C GLU A 131 -9.59 18.80 -2.00
N VAL A 132 -9.57 18.77 -0.67
CA VAL A 132 -9.95 19.88 0.21
C VAL A 132 -8.76 20.30 1.08
N PRO A 133 -8.03 21.37 0.71
CA PRO A 133 -6.86 21.83 1.48
C PRO A 133 -7.17 22.14 2.94
N GLU A 134 -8.38 22.65 3.24
CA GLU A 134 -8.83 23.00 4.59
C GLU A 134 -9.00 21.76 5.49
N ILE A 135 -9.12 20.56 4.91
CA ILE A 135 -9.09 19.30 5.66
C ILE A 135 -7.63 18.87 5.87
N ALA A 136 -6.79 19.03 4.85
CA ALA A 136 -5.37 18.68 4.93
C ALA A 136 -4.62 19.52 5.96
N ASP A 137 -4.95 20.81 6.11
CA ASP A 137 -4.35 21.71 7.11
C ASP A 137 -4.99 21.62 8.51
N GLY A 138 -6.09 20.86 8.65
CA GLY A 138 -6.81 20.67 9.90
C GLY A 138 -7.80 21.78 10.28
N SER A 139 -8.02 22.77 9.42
CA SER A 139 -9.01 23.83 9.63
C SER A 139 -10.45 23.32 9.60
N VAL A 140 -10.68 22.27 8.80
CA VAL A 140 -11.93 21.51 8.72
C VAL A 140 -11.64 20.06 9.10
N LYS A 141 -12.51 19.48 9.92
CA LYS A 141 -12.41 18.10 10.37
C LYS A 141 -13.61 17.28 9.93
N ILE A 142 -13.37 16.07 9.46
CA ILE A 142 -14.41 15.08 9.24
C ILE A 142 -14.59 14.30 10.55
N ASN A 143 -15.75 14.46 11.19
CA ASN A 143 -16.03 13.86 12.48
C ASN A 143 -16.55 12.42 12.35
N SER A 144 -17.34 12.15 11.32
CA SER A 144 -17.87 10.83 11.05
C SER A 144 -18.22 10.64 9.58
N ILE A 145 -18.19 9.38 9.14
CA ILE A 145 -18.55 8.96 7.79
C ILE A 145 -19.48 7.77 7.89
N ALA A 146 -20.60 7.85 7.19
CA ALA A 146 -21.48 6.71 6.94
C ALA A 146 -21.50 6.47 5.43
N ARG A 147 -21.05 5.28 4.99
CA ARG A 147 -20.92 4.93 3.58
C ARG A 147 -21.65 3.66 3.24
N GLU A 148 -22.42 3.73 2.18
CA GLU A 148 -23.02 2.63 1.46
C GLU A 148 -22.33 2.59 0.08
N ALA A 149 -21.32 1.71 -0.05
CA ALA A 149 -20.45 1.70 -1.23
C ALA A 149 -21.26 1.45 -2.52
N GLY A 150 -20.99 2.26 -3.55
CA GLY A 150 -21.72 2.25 -4.81
C GLY A 150 -23.07 2.96 -4.78
N HIS A 151 -23.49 3.50 -3.64
CA HIS A 151 -24.80 4.15 -3.49
C HIS A 151 -24.68 5.60 -3.02
N ARG A 152 -24.28 5.79 -1.77
CA ARG A 152 -24.16 7.11 -1.16
C ARG A 152 -23.20 7.12 0.01
N SER A 153 -22.69 8.32 0.29
CA SER A 153 -21.90 8.59 1.49
C SER A 153 -22.43 9.83 2.19
N LYS A 154 -22.44 9.82 3.51
CA LYS A 154 -22.73 10.97 4.36
C LYS A 154 -21.50 11.28 5.20
N ILE A 155 -21.08 12.53 5.22
CA ILE A 155 -19.99 13.00 6.05
C ILE A 155 -20.48 14.09 7.01
N ALA A 156 -20.04 14.02 8.25
CA ALA A 156 -20.23 15.07 9.23
C ALA A 156 -18.92 15.85 9.35
N VAL A 157 -18.97 17.15 9.11
CA VAL A 157 -17.80 18.03 9.13
C VAL A 157 -17.99 19.14 10.14
N SER A 158 -16.89 19.57 10.74
CA SER A 158 -16.82 20.75 11.61
C SER A 158 -15.61 21.61 11.26
N ALA A 159 -15.70 22.89 11.52
CA ALA A 159 -14.57 23.80 11.39
C ALA A 159 -13.95 24.06 12.77
N THR A 160 -12.64 24.17 12.81
CA THR A 160 -11.90 24.55 14.02
C THR A 160 -12.12 26.03 14.34
N ASN A 161 -12.30 26.87 13.31
CA ASN A 161 -12.58 28.30 13.43
C ASN A 161 -14.02 28.58 13.01
N PRO A 162 -14.81 29.32 13.80
CA PRO A 162 -16.20 29.72 13.46
C PRO A 162 -16.33 30.50 12.17
N SER A 163 -15.27 31.16 11.72
CA SER A 163 -15.25 31.93 10.47
C SER A 163 -15.22 31.08 9.21
N ILE A 164 -14.93 29.78 9.35
CA ILE A 164 -14.80 28.87 8.22
C ILE A 164 -16.12 28.09 8.06
N ASN A 165 -16.68 28.14 6.86
CA ASN A 165 -17.82 27.34 6.50
C ASN A 165 -17.33 25.92 6.08
N ALA A 166 -17.28 24.99 7.01
CA ALA A 166 -16.81 23.63 6.78
C ALA A 166 -17.53 22.91 5.62
N LYS A 167 -18.85 23.06 5.54
CA LYS A 167 -19.65 22.49 4.46
C LYS A 167 -19.30 23.13 3.10
N GLY A 168 -19.17 24.46 3.07
CA GLY A 168 -18.80 25.21 1.87
C GLY A 168 -17.39 24.82 1.36
N ALA A 169 -16.42 24.66 2.26
CA ALA A 169 -15.08 24.20 1.92
C ALA A 169 -15.05 22.82 1.26
N CYS A 170 -15.82 21.87 1.79
CA CYS A 170 -15.95 20.53 1.20
C CYS A 170 -16.67 20.51 -0.15
N ILE A 171 -17.65 21.39 -0.36
CA ILE A 171 -18.37 21.48 -1.63
C ILE A 171 -17.49 22.12 -2.70
N GLY A 172 -16.76 23.18 -2.34
CA GLY A 172 -15.94 23.98 -3.24
C GLY A 172 -16.76 24.84 -4.21
N ASP A 173 -16.05 25.63 -5.01
CA ASP A 173 -16.69 26.52 -5.98
C ASP A 173 -17.52 25.73 -6.98
N MET A 174 -18.79 26.14 -7.10
CA MET A 174 -19.78 25.45 -7.96
C MET A 174 -19.88 23.94 -7.74
N GLY A 175 -19.45 23.44 -6.58
CA GLY A 175 -19.45 22.02 -6.26
C GLY A 175 -18.29 21.23 -6.88
N ALA A 176 -17.22 21.88 -7.29
CA ALA A 176 -16.11 21.23 -8.00
C ALA A 176 -15.44 20.15 -7.17
N ARG A 177 -15.16 20.42 -5.89
CA ARG A 177 -14.46 19.49 -5.00
C ARG A 177 -15.31 18.25 -4.70
N VAL A 178 -16.56 18.42 -4.34
CA VAL A 178 -17.45 17.29 -4.06
C VAL A 178 -17.70 16.45 -5.31
N ARG A 179 -17.74 17.07 -6.52
CA ARG A 179 -17.85 16.30 -7.78
C ARG A 179 -16.58 15.54 -8.10
N ALA A 180 -15.40 16.11 -7.82
CA ALA A 180 -14.12 15.38 -8.00
C ALA A 180 -14.06 14.14 -7.12
N VAL A 181 -14.45 14.26 -5.84
CA VAL A 181 -14.54 13.10 -4.94
C VAL A 181 -15.60 12.10 -5.42
N ALA A 182 -16.77 12.57 -5.84
CA ALA A 182 -17.86 11.69 -6.31
C ALA A 182 -17.51 10.94 -7.61
N ALA A 183 -16.69 11.54 -8.47
CA ALA A 183 -16.23 10.91 -9.71
C ALA A 183 -15.25 9.75 -9.47
N GLU A 184 -14.60 9.72 -8.30
CA GLU A 184 -13.69 8.63 -7.89
C GLU A 184 -14.41 7.50 -7.16
N LEU A 185 -15.66 7.66 -6.73
CA LEU A 185 -16.43 6.72 -5.90
C LEU A 185 -17.43 5.91 -6.69
#